data_6d3171f37b71d7e5ef0ddec0cce782d0
#
_entry.id   6d3171f37b71d7e5ef0ddec0cce782d0
#
_cell.length_a   1.000
_cell.length_b   1.000
_cell.length_c   1.000
_cell.angle_alpha   90.00
_cell.angle_beta   90.00
_cell.angle_gamma   90.00
#
_symmetry.space_group_name_H-M   'P 1'
#
loop_
_entity.id
_entity.type
_entity.pdbx_description
1 polymer ?
#
loop_
_entity_poly.entity_id
_entity_poly.type
_entity_poly.pdbx_seq_one_letter_code
_entity_poly.pdbx_strand_id
1 'polypeptide(L)'
;MSKIKPYSDEQKDGYIIREFKSSISERRLMWHRDKCDRIIEPIHTTDWKFQYDNQVPIPLSKLFIPKETYHRIIKGTGDLTLKIKELWIVIVKNVHAKSATVTAAVAVKLIWQQEVI
;
A
#
# COMPACT_ATOMS: atom_id res chain seq x y z
N MET A 1 -16.40 -21.42 -2.83
CA MET A 1 -16.67 -20.16 -2.19
C MET A 1 -15.88 -19.05 -2.80
N SER A 2 -16.53 -18.07 -3.27
CA SER A 2 -15.82 -16.94 -3.82
C SER A 2 -15.22 -16.12 -2.68
N LYS A 3 -14.07 -15.58 -2.95
CA LYS A 3 -13.43 -14.66 -2.00
C LYS A 3 -13.74 -13.26 -2.45
N ILE A 4 -14.71 -12.69 -1.80
CA ILE A 4 -15.10 -11.33 -2.12
C ILE A 4 -14.21 -10.39 -1.32
N LYS A 5 -13.51 -9.53 -2.01
CA LYS A 5 -12.65 -8.57 -1.35
C LYS A 5 -13.49 -7.57 -0.58
N PRO A 6 -13.00 -7.10 0.56
CA PRO A 6 -13.73 -6.12 1.35
C PRO A 6 -13.71 -4.72 0.75
N TYR A 7 -13.23 -4.58 -0.46
CA TYR A 7 -13.08 -3.28 -1.11
C TYR A 7 -13.17 -3.45 -2.60
N SER A 8 -13.30 -2.35 -3.30
CA SER A 8 -13.19 -2.33 -4.76
C SER A 8 -12.04 -1.42 -5.16
N ASP A 9 -11.37 -1.78 -6.23
CA ASP A 9 -10.22 -1.05 -6.72
C ASP A 9 -10.47 -0.52 -8.10
N GLU A 10 -9.93 0.67 -8.34
CA GLU A 10 -9.86 1.24 -9.65
C GLU A 10 -8.41 1.59 -9.94
N GLN A 11 -7.87 1.00 -10.99
CA GLN A 11 -6.49 1.23 -11.37
C GLN A 11 -6.38 2.56 -12.07
N LYS A 12 -5.48 3.41 -11.59
CA LYS A 12 -5.19 4.69 -12.20
C LYS A 12 -3.76 4.69 -12.71
N ASP A 13 -3.36 5.80 -13.27
CA ASP A 13 -2.01 5.94 -13.77
C ASP A 13 -1.09 6.25 -12.59
N GLY A 14 -0.37 5.24 -12.13
CA GLY A 14 0.58 5.40 -11.05
C GLY A 14 0.03 5.11 -9.67
N TYR A 15 -1.24 4.76 -9.53
CA TYR A 15 -1.81 4.48 -8.22
C TYR A 15 -3.12 3.73 -8.35
N ILE A 16 -3.63 3.29 -7.21
CA ILE A 16 -4.89 2.57 -7.10
C ILE A 16 -5.82 3.41 -6.24
N ILE A 17 -7.07 3.52 -6.66
CA ILE A 17 -8.11 4.09 -5.82
C ILE A 17 -8.89 2.92 -5.26
N ARG A 18 -8.92 2.81 -3.93
CA ARG A 18 -9.57 1.70 -3.24
C ARG A 18 -10.70 2.24 -2.40
N GLU A 19 -11.87 1.66 -2.56
CA GLU A 19 -13.05 2.09 -1.82
C GLU A 19 -13.53 1.00 -0.89
N PHE A 20 -13.78 1.37 0.36
CA PHE A 20 -14.37 0.51 1.37
C PHE A 20 -15.74 1.09 1.70
N LYS A 21 -16.77 0.29 1.54
CA LYS A 21 -18.12 0.73 1.85
C LYS A 21 -18.37 0.68 3.35
N SER A 22 -19.19 1.60 3.83
CA SER A 22 -19.53 1.62 5.25
C SER A 22 -20.27 0.37 5.69
N SER A 23 -20.84 -0.36 4.75
CA SER A 23 -21.56 -1.59 5.06
C SER A 23 -20.66 -2.79 5.31
N ILE A 24 -19.34 -2.64 5.09
CA ILE A 24 -18.44 -3.76 5.28
C ILE A 24 -18.37 -4.16 6.75
N SER A 25 -18.30 -5.46 7.00
CA SER A 25 -18.11 -5.94 8.36
C SER A 25 -16.68 -5.74 8.81
N GLU A 26 -16.50 -5.30 10.05
CA GLU A 26 -15.17 -5.11 10.59
C GLU A 26 -14.35 -6.39 10.54
N ARG A 27 -15.02 -7.53 10.64
CA ARG A 27 -14.30 -8.81 10.63
C ARG A 27 -13.59 -9.05 9.30
N ARG A 28 -13.98 -8.36 8.27
CA ARG A 28 -13.37 -8.53 6.97
C ARG A 28 -12.13 -7.67 6.78
N LEU A 29 -11.87 -6.76 7.71
CA LEU A 29 -10.70 -5.88 7.67
C LEU A 29 -9.62 -6.53 8.52
N MET A 30 -8.97 -7.53 7.96
CA MET A 30 -8.10 -8.42 8.70
C MET A 30 -6.67 -7.91 8.72
N TRP A 31 -5.94 -8.35 9.73
CA TRP A 31 -4.50 -8.14 9.75
C TRP A 31 -3.89 -8.80 8.52
N HIS A 32 -3.00 -8.09 7.87
CA HIS A 32 -2.33 -8.62 6.70
C HIS A 32 -1.02 -7.87 6.47
N ARG A 33 -0.26 -8.36 5.53
CA ARG A 33 0.98 -7.72 5.11
C ARG A 33 1.05 -7.75 3.60
N ASP A 34 1.74 -6.79 3.05
CA ASP A 34 1.86 -6.65 1.61
C ASP A 34 3.27 -6.97 1.17
N LYS A 35 3.42 -7.30 -0.08
CA LYS A 35 4.72 -7.72 -0.61
C LYS A 35 5.55 -6.56 -1.12
N CYS A 36 5.02 -5.37 -1.10
CA CYS A 36 5.73 -4.18 -1.52
C CYS A 36 5.47 -3.07 -0.52
N ASP A 37 6.36 -2.09 -0.53
CA ASP A 37 6.13 -0.88 0.23
C ASP A 37 4.94 -0.16 -0.35
N ARG A 38 4.19 0.54 0.50
CA ARG A 38 3.03 1.29 0.06
C ARG A 38 2.97 2.65 0.73
N ILE A 39 2.43 3.60 0.00
CA ILE A 39 2.01 4.87 0.58
C ILE A 39 0.51 4.94 0.39
N ILE A 40 -0.20 5.10 1.48
CA ILE A 40 -1.65 5.23 1.43
C ILE A 40 -2.04 6.62 1.88
N GLU A 41 -3.17 7.08 1.36
CA GLU A 41 -3.64 8.43 1.67
C GLU A 41 -5.15 8.47 1.49
N PRO A 42 -5.92 8.86 2.52
CA PRO A 42 -7.35 9.03 2.33
C PRO A 42 -7.61 10.23 1.42
N ILE A 43 -8.59 10.09 0.55
CA ILE A 43 -8.91 11.17 -0.38
C ILE A 43 -9.78 12.21 0.30
N HIS A 44 -10.59 11.77 1.25
CA HIS A 44 -11.49 12.66 1.99
C HIS A 44 -11.22 12.55 3.47
N THR A 45 -11.70 13.51 4.22
CA THR A 45 -11.66 13.44 5.67
C THR A 45 -12.36 12.18 6.13
N THR A 46 -11.76 11.49 7.08
CA THR A 46 -12.28 10.22 7.54
C THR A 46 -11.94 10.03 9.02
N ASP A 47 -12.80 9.30 9.72
CA ASP A 47 -12.51 8.87 11.07
C ASP A 47 -12.09 7.40 11.13
N TRP A 48 -11.88 6.78 9.98
CA TRP A 48 -11.28 5.45 9.95
C TRP A 48 -9.87 5.54 10.49
N LYS A 49 -9.37 4.42 11.04
CA LYS A 49 -8.06 4.40 11.66
C LYS A 49 -7.18 3.33 11.03
N PHE A 50 -5.93 3.39 11.36
CA PHE A 50 -4.93 2.47 10.87
C PHE A 50 -4.15 1.92 12.06
N GLN A 51 -3.71 0.69 11.98
CA GLN A 51 -2.95 0.10 13.08
C GLN A 51 -1.82 -0.76 12.52
N TYR A 52 -0.61 -0.41 12.92
CA TYR A 52 0.54 -1.28 12.71
C TYR A 52 0.58 -2.34 13.79
N ASP A 53 1.25 -3.46 13.47
CA ASP A 53 1.42 -4.55 14.41
C ASP A 53 2.06 -4.04 15.70
N ASN A 54 1.51 -4.48 16.82
CA ASN A 54 2.03 -4.15 18.16
C ASN A 54 2.02 -2.65 18.46
N GLN A 55 1.14 -1.91 17.84
CA GLN A 55 1.02 -0.48 18.10
C GLN A 55 -0.43 -0.11 18.28
N VAL A 56 -0.65 1.05 18.85
CA VAL A 56 -2.02 1.53 19.04
C VAL A 56 -2.56 2.05 17.71
N PRO A 57 -3.88 2.03 17.53
CA PRO A 57 -4.46 2.62 16.34
C PRO A 57 -4.16 4.11 16.23
N ILE A 58 -3.96 4.55 15.02
CA ILE A 58 -3.69 5.97 14.72
C ILE A 58 -4.68 6.45 13.67
N PRO A 59 -4.91 7.74 13.60
CA PRO A 59 -5.76 8.28 12.54
C PRO A 59 -5.22 7.91 11.18
N LEU A 60 -6.13 7.66 10.26
CA LEU A 60 -5.76 7.33 8.89
C LEU A 60 -5.38 8.63 8.17
N SER A 61 -4.14 8.70 7.76
CA SER A 61 -3.61 9.87 7.09
C SER A 61 -2.68 9.35 5.99
N LYS A 62 -1.83 10.22 5.47
CA LYS A 62 -0.83 9.76 4.51
C LYS A 62 0.21 8.97 5.28
N LEU A 63 0.29 7.68 5.00
CA LEU A 63 1.13 6.77 5.76
C LEU A 63 1.99 5.93 4.83
N PHE A 64 3.19 5.64 5.29
CA PHE A 64 4.08 4.71 4.62
C PHE A 64 3.98 3.36 5.30
N ILE A 65 3.75 2.32 4.52
CA ILE A 65 3.64 0.96 5.05
C ILE A 65 4.77 0.15 4.44
N PRO A 66 5.79 -0.18 5.22
CA PRO A 66 6.87 -1.01 4.71
C PRO A 66 6.35 -2.39 4.32
N LYS A 67 6.95 -2.97 3.30
CA LYS A 67 6.55 -4.32 2.88
C LYS A 67 6.69 -5.29 4.05
N GLU A 68 5.86 -6.31 4.03
CA GLU A 68 5.88 -7.39 5.01
C GLU A 68 5.62 -6.92 6.44
N THR A 69 5.00 -5.77 6.59
CA THR A 69 4.61 -5.26 7.90
C THR A 69 3.14 -5.55 8.13
N TYR A 70 2.83 -6.24 9.21
CA TYR A 70 1.44 -6.52 9.55
C TYR A 70 0.73 -5.24 9.92
N HIS A 71 -0.45 -5.08 9.39
CA HIS A 71 -1.25 -3.89 9.65
C HIS A 71 -2.71 -4.18 9.33
N ARG A 72 -3.56 -3.26 9.70
CA ARG A 72 -4.98 -3.34 9.35
C ARG A 72 -5.59 -1.95 9.35
N ILE A 73 -6.73 -1.86 8.71
CA ILE A 73 -7.56 -0.66 8.75
C ILE A 73 -8.69 -0.92 9.71
N ILE A 74 -9.02 0.07 10.51
CA ILE A 74 -10.09 -0.02 11.49
C ILE A 74 -11.23 0.83 10.99
N LYS A 75 -12.41 0.22 10.94
CA LYS A 75 -13.58 0.84 10.37
C LYS A 75 -14.01 2.06 11.18
N GLY A 76 -14.34 3.13 10.47
CA GLY A 76 -14.97 4.30 11.04
C GLY A 76 -16.40 4.43 10.53
N THR A 77 -16.85 5.65 10.40
CA THR A 77 -18.19 5.93 9.87
C THR A 77 -18.06 6.34 8.40
N GLY A 78 -19.08 6.03 7.62
CA GLY A 78 -19.06 6.37 6.21
C GLY A 78 -18.14 5.48 5.41
N ASP A 79 -18.10 5.75 4.12
CA ASP A 79 -17.22 5.03 3.20
C ASP A 79 -15.81 5.59 3.29
N LEU A 80 -14.83 4.75 2.99
CA LEU A 80 -13.44 5.18 2.95
C LEU A 80 -12.92 5.02 1.54
N THR A 81 -12.27 6.05 1.04
CA THR A 81 -11.59 5.99 -0.26
C THR A 81 -10.13 6.32 -0.05
N LEU A 82 -9.28 5.40 -0.47
CA LEU A 82 -7.84 5.53 -0.33
C LEU A 82 -7.17 5.64 -1.68
N LYS A 83 -6.15 6.46 -1.72
CA LYS A 83 -5.19 6.45 -2.81
C LYS A 83 -4.00 5.62 -2.35
N ILE A 84 -3.64 4.62 -3.14
CA ILE A 84 -2.59 3.68 -2.77
C ILE A 84 -1.53 3.69 -3.86
N LYS A 85 -0.31 3.96 -3.47
CA LYS A 85 0.83 3.84 -4.36
C LYS A 85 1.67 2.67 -3.90
N GLU A 86 1.91 1.73 -4.79
CA GLU A 86 2.73 0.58 -4.50
C GLU A 86 4.12 0.82 -5.05
N LEU A 87 5.11 0.65 -4.18
CA LEU A 87 6.49 0.92 -4.52
C LEU A 87 7.21 -0.40 -4.65
N TRP A 88 7.63 -0.69 -5.87
CA TRP A 88 8.39 -1.90 -6.14
C TRP A 88 9.84 -1.54 -6.33
N ILE A 89 10.72 -2.34 -5.74
CA ILE A 89 12.16 -2.15 -5.89
C ILE A 89 12.63 -3.10 -6.97
N VAL A 90 13.14 -2.53 -8.03
CA VAL A 90 13.70 -3.31 -9.12
C VAL A 90 15.21 -3.21 -9.04
N ILE A 91 15.85 -4.36 -8.86
CA ILE A 91 17.31 -4.40 -8.87
C ILE A 91 17.73 -4.51 -10.30
N VAL A 92 18.39 -3.47 -10.77
CA VAL A 92 18.87 -3.45 -12.14
C VAL A 92 20.24 -4.10 -12.16
N LYS A 93 20.30 -5.28 -12.78
CA LYS A 93 21.57 -5.95 -12.94
C LYS A 93 22.25 -5.38 -14.14
N ASN A 94 23.22 -4.55 -13.90
CA ASN A 94 23.98 -3.96 -14.98
C ASN A 94 25.18 -4.82 -15.27
N VAL A 95 25.07 -5.63 -16.28
CA VAL A 95 26.11 -6.56 -16.62
C VAL A 95 27.37 -5.87 -17.11
N HIS A 96 27.28 -4.62 -17.45
CA HIS A 96 28.43 -3.87 -17.92
C HIS A 96 29.08 -3.06 -16.82
N ALA A 97 28.55 -3.12 -15.63
CA ALA A 97 29.14 -2.38 -14.52
C ALA A 97 30.41 -3.04 -14.11
N LYS A 98 31.49 -2.43 -14.46
CA LYS A 98 32.80 -2.93 -14.08
C LYS A 98 33.21 -2.42 -12.74
N SER A 99 32.60 -1.36 -12.33
CA SER A 99 32.95 -0.68 -11.11
C SER A 99 31.92 -1.00 -10.05
N ALA A 100 32.37 -1.46 -8.91
CA ALA A 100 31.49 -1.75 -7.82
C ALA A 100 30.84 -0.50 -7.27
N THR A 101 31.51 0.63 -7.39
CA THR A 101 30.94 1.87 -6.90
C THR A 101 29.71 2.27 -7.70
N VAL A 102 29.76 2.05 -9.00
CA VAL A 102 28.60 2.35 -9.81
C VAL A 102 27.46 1.43 -9.45
N THR A 103 27.77 0.20 -9.16
CA THR A 103 26.75 -0.76 -8.83
C THR A 103 25.92 -0.33 -7.63
N ALA A 104 26.59 0.15 -6.61
CA ALA A 104 25.88 0.52 -5.41
C ALA A 104 24.88 1.65 -5.67
N ALA A 105 25.23 2.53 -6.59
CA ALA A 105 24.39 3.68 -6.84
C ALA A 105 23.19 3.36 -7.71
N VAL A 106 23.33 2.41 -8.61
CA VAL A 106 22.30 2.20 -9.63
C VAL A 106 21.58 0.88 -9.52
N ALA A 107 21.98 0.06 -8.59
CA ALA A 107 21.43 -1.29 -8.52
C ALA A 107 19.96 -1.29 -8.12
N VAL A 108 19.52 -0.28 -7.44
CA VAL A 108 18.15 -0.24 -6.93
C VAL A 108 17.44 0.97 -7.47
N LYS A 109 16.27 0.72 -8.02
CA LYS A 109 15.43 1.79 -8.54
C LYS A 109 14.02 1.55 -8.06
N LEU A 110 13.42 2.59 -7.51
CA LEU A 110 12.03 2.51 -7.07
C LEU A 110 11.13 2.81 -8.25
N ILE A 111 10.23 1.89 -8.52
CA ILE A 111 9.32 2.02 -9.66
C ILE A 111 7.89 1.91 -9.14
N TRP A 112 7.06 2.84 -9.54
CA TRP A 112 5.64 2.76 -9.25
C TRP A 112 5.05 1.60 -10.02
N GLN A 113 4.07 0.94 -9.42
CA GLN A 113 3.55 -0.29 -10.00
C GLN A 113 3.14 -0.14 -11.45
N GLN A 114 2.47 0.96 -11.76
CA GLN A 114 1.96 1.13 -13.11
C GLN A 114 3.06 1.38 -14.12
N GLU A 115 4.22 1.77 -13.67
CA GLU A 115 5.33 2.02 -14.57
C GLU A 115 6.11 0.77 -14.88
N VAL A 116 5.84 -0.28 -14.17
CA VAL A 116 6.55 -1.53 -14.35
C VAL A 116 6.13 -2.23 -15.64
N ILE A 117 5.00 -1.90 -16.12
CA ILE A 117 4.41 -2.56 -17.29
C ILE A 117 5.23 -2.41 -18.54
#